data_c4c041b460caf2510e5355c610fb82cc
#
_entry.id   c4c041b460caf2510e5355c610fb82cc
#
_cell.length_a   1.000
_cell.length_b   1.000
_cell.length_c   1.000
_cell.angle_alpha   90.00
_cell.angle_beta   90.00
_cell.angle_gamma   90.00
#
_symmetry.space_group_name_H-M   'P 1'
#
loop_
_entity.id
_entity.type
_entity.pdbx_description
1 polymer ?
#
loop_
_entity_poly.entity_id
_entity_poly.type
_entity_poly.pdbx_seq_one_letter_code
_entity_poly.pdbx_strand_id
1 'polypeptide(L)'
;MGGYLPQVFERFGSDYPAVMEAFRGLAERLHEAGPLSARERGLAKLGIAIGGESEGGVRSHARKALAEGIERDAIRQVALLAISTGGYPAAMAAYGWINEGPGSRGIGQPQPEVRRP
;
A
#
# COMPACT_ATOMS: atom_id res chain seq x y z
N MET A 1 -5.65 -9.69 -11.47
CA MET A 1 -5.52 -9.19 -11.19
C MET A 1 -4.63 -8.61 -11.50
N GLY A 2 -4.32 -8.54 -11.71
CA GLY A 2 -3.39 -8.05 -12.01
C GLY A 2 -2.96 -6.78 -11.78
N GLY A 3 -2.53 -6.15 -11.92
CA GLY A 3 -2.06 -5.00 -11.64
C GLY A 3 -0.66 -5.02 -11.91
N TYR A 4 -0.08 -3.94 -11.74
CA TYR A 4 1.23 -3.81 -12.13
C TYR A 4 2.17 -4.47 -11.18
N LEU A 5 1.99 -4.27 -9.93
CA LEU A 5 2.86 -4.83 -8.94
C LEU A 5 2.78 -6.34 -8.92
N PRO A 6 1.61 -6.92 -9.01
CA PRO A 6 1.54 -8.36 -9.03
C PRO A 6 2.29 -9.00 -10.17
N GLN A 7 2.35 -8.36 -11.33
CA GLN A 7 3.08 -8.95 -12.43
C GLN A 7 4.56 -9.05 -12.15
N VAL A 8 5.11 -8.00 -11.58
CA VAL A 8 6.54 -8.00 -11.24
C VAL A 8 6.81 -9.03 -10.17
N PHE A 9 5.93 -9.11 -9.19
CA PHE A 9 6.08 -10.04 -8.12
C PHE A 9 6.02 -11.47 -8.60
N GLU A 10 5.08 -11.76 -9.50
CA GLU A 10 4.95 -13.08 -10.03
C GLU A 10 6.18 -13.46 -10.84
N ARG A 11 6.68 -12.53 -11.61
CA ARG A 11 7.85 -12.77 -12.39
C ARG A 11 9.05 -13.08 -11.51
N PHE A 12 9.22 -12.28 -10.47
CA PHE A 12 10.33 -12.50 -9.56
C PHE A 12 10.22 -13.85 -8.86
N GLY A 13 9.01 -14.21 -8.42
CA GLY A 13 8.81 -15.48 -7.76
C GLY A 13 9.06 -16.65 -8.69
N SER A 14 8.75 -16.48 -9.96
CA SER A 14 8.99 -17.49 -10.94
C SER A 14 10.48 -17.64 -11.24
N ASP A 15 11.18 -16.51 -11.33
CA ASP A 15 12.61 -16.53 -11.64
C ASP A 15 13.45 -16.98 -10.45
N TYR A 16 13.04 -16.65 -9.24
CA TYR A 16 13.83 -16.95 -8.04
C TYR A 16 12.93 -17.47 -6.92
N PRO A 17 12.40 -18.66 -7.09
CA PRO A 17 11.40 -19.16 -6.12
C PRO A 17 11.95 -19.32 -4.70
N ALA A 18 13.19 -19.73 -4.55
CA ALA A 18 13.73 -19.90 -3.20
C ALA A 18 13.89 -18.56 -2.50
N VAL A 19 14.27 -17.53 -3.24
CA VAL A 19 14.41 -16.21 -2.66
C VAL A 19 13.03 -15.69 -2.26
N MET A 20 12.04 -15.89 -3.12
CA MET A 20 10.70 -15.43 -2.82
C MET A 20 10.15 -16.14 -1.59
N GLU A 21 10.43 -17.41 -1.45
CA GLU A 21 9.97 -18.14 -0.30
C GLU A 21 10.62 -17.64 0.98
N ALA A 22 11.91 -17.37 0.93
CA ALA A 22 12.61 -16.82 2.08
C ALA A 22 12.04 -15.45 2.46
N PHE A 23 11.71 -14.64 1.45
CA PHE A 23 11.13 -13.34 1.70
C PHE A 23 9.78 -13.46 2.40
N ARG A 24 8.95 -14.40 1.95
CA ARG A 24 7.66 -14.60 2.59
C ARG A 24 7.81 -15.09 4.02
N GLY A 25 8.78 -15.94 4.26
CA GLY A 25 9.05 -16.40 5.61
C GLY A 25 9.48 -15.26 6.52
N LEU A 26 10.32 -14.38 6.00
CA LEU A 26 10.72 -13.21 6.75
C LEU A 26 9.51 -12.34 7.09
N ALA A 27 8.65 -12.10 6.12
CA ALA A 27 7.49 -11.24 6.35
C ALA A 27 6.61 -11.82 7.46
N GLU A 28 6.44 -13.15 7.48
CA GLU A 28 5.65 -13.76 8.53
C GLU A 28 6.28 -13.57 9.90
N ARG A 29 7.59 -13.72 9.98
CA ARG A 29 8.28 -13.54 11.26
C ARG A 29 8.18 -12.10 11.73
N LEU A 30 8.25 -11.15 10.81
CA LEU A 30 8.12 -9.75 11.18
C LEU A 30 6.73 -9.47 11.76
N HIS A 31 5.70 -10.07 11.21
CA HIS A 31 4.35 -9.87 11.72
C HIS A 31 4.19 -10.47 13.11
N GLU A 32 4.88 -11.54 13.40
CA GLU A 32 4.75 -12.21 14.70
C GLU A 32 5.64 -11.63 15.76
N ALA A 33 6.50 -10.69 15.40
CA ALA A 33 7.54 -10.24 16.31
C ALA A 33 7.07 -9.28 17.39
N GLY A 34 5.88 -8.80 17.31
CA GLY A 34 5.43 -7.85 18.32
C GLY A 34 3.92 -7.88 18.47
N PRO A 35 3.39 -7.01 19.33
CA PRO A 35 1.99 -7.07 19.72
C PRO A 35 1.03 -6.32 18.81
N LEU A 36 1.48 -5.72 17.74
CA LEU A 36 0.57 -4.95 16.89
C LEU A 36 -0.47 -5.87 16.26
N SER A 37 -1.71 -5.43 16.24
CA SER A 37 -2.76 -6.17 15.59
C SER A 37 -2.56 -6.14 14.09
N ALA A 38 -3.31 -6.98 13.37
CA ALA A 38 -3.23 -6.97 11.91
C ALA A 38 -3.61 -5.61 11.36
N ARG A 39 -4.63 -4.98 11.93
CA ARG A 39 -5.04 -3.65 11.47
C ARG A 39 -3.94 -2.63 11.72
N GLU A 40 -3.34 -2.66 12.89
CA GLU A 40 -2.27 -1.73 13.21
C GLU A 40 -1.08 -1.94 12.30
N ARG A 41 -0.72 -3.20 12.05
CA ARG A 41 0.39 -3.49 11.16
C ARG A 41 0.11 -2.97 9.74
N GLY A 42 -1.12 -3.18 9.28
CA GLY A 42 -1.46 -2.74 7.93
C GLY A 42 -1.33 -1.24 7.76
N LEU A 43 -1.84 -0.50 8.72
CA LEU A 43 -1.77 0.96 8.65
C LEU A 43 -0.33 1.45 8.86
N ALA A 44 0.41 0.82 9.76
CA ALA A 44 1.79 1.22 9.99
C ALA A 44 2.65 0.98 8.75
N LYS A 45 2.47 -0.17 8.11
CA LYS A 45 3.27 -0.48 6.93
C LYS A 45 2.94 0.45 5.77
N LEU A 46 1.67 0.84 5.65
CA LEU A 46 1.30 1.84 4.67
C LEU A 46 2.01 3.15 4.96
N GLY A 47 2.03 3.56 6.22
CA GLY A 47 2.70 4.80 6.59
C GLY A 47 4.19 4.77 6.31
N ILE A 48 4.83 3.62 6.58
CA ILE A 48 6.25 3.48 6.29
C ILE A 48 6.50 3.60 4.79
N ALA A 49 5.64 2.99 3.98
CA ALA A 49 5.79 3.07 2.53
C ALA A 49 5.62 4.49 2.04
N ILE A 50 4.68 5.23 2.64
CA ILE A 50 4.47 6.63 2.26
C ILE A 50 5.71 7.44 2.60
N GLY A 51 6.24 7.27 3.80
CA GLY A 51 7.43 8.00 4.21
C GLY A 51 8.64 7.67 3.35
N GLY A 52 8.70 6.44 2.86
CA GLY A 52 9.77 6.04 1.97
C GLY A 52 9.53 6.39 0.52
N GLU A 53 8.38 7.01 0.24
CA GLU A 53 8.01 7.42 -1.11
C GLU A 53 8.07 6.27 -2.09
N SER A 54 7.60 5.12 -1.66
CA SER A 54 7.60 3.93 -2.49
C SER A 54 6.24 3.78 -3.14
N GLU A 55 6.13 4.14 -4.39
CA GLU A 55 4.85 4.06 -5.08
C GLU A 55 4.31 2.64 -5.07
N GLY A 56 5.13 1.67 -5.40
CA GLY A 56 4.69 0.29 -5.40
C GLY A 56 4.26 -0.17 -4.02
N GLY A 57 5.00 0.23 -3.01
CA GLY A 57 4.66 -0.11 -1.64
C GLY A 57 3.35 0.51 -1.19
N VAL A 58 3.15 1.79 -1.52
CA VAL A 58 1.92 2.46 -1.14
C VAL A 58 0.72 1.80 -1.80
N ARG A 59 0.80 1.55 -3.11
CA ARG A 59 -0.30 0.93 -3.82
C ARG A 59 -0.59 -0.47 -3.29
N SER A 60 0.46 -1.23 -3.02
CA SER A 60 0.31 -2.58 -2.53
C SER A 60 -0.30 -2.62 -1.13
N HIS A 61 0.23 -1.80 -0.24
CA HIS A 61 -0.27 -1.83 1.13
C HIS A 61 -1.66 -1.24 1.25
N ALA A 62 -2.00 -0.26 0.43
CA ALA A 62 -3.37 0.26 0.43
C ALA A 62 -4.34 -0.82 -0.05
N ARG A 63 -3.98 -1.54 -1.09
CA ARG A 63 -4.81 -2.61 -1.61
C ARG A 63 -5.02 -3.71 -0.58
N LYS A 64 -3.94 -4.12 0.07
CA LYS A 64 -4.03 -5.16 1.07
C LYS A 64 -4.88 -4.73 2.26
N ALA A 65 -4.71 -3.48 2.68
CA ALA A 65 -5.48 -2.97 3.80
C ALA A 65 -6.97 -3.00 3.48
N LEU A 66 -7.32 -2.56 2.28
CA LEU A 66 -8.70 -2.55 1.88
C LEU A 66 -9.26 -3.98 1.82
N ALA A 67 -8.48 -4.91 1.29
CA ALA A 67 -8.90 -6.30 1.20
C ALA A 67 -9.09 -6.92 2.58
N GLU A 68 -8.37 -6.42 3.56
CA GLU A 68 -8.48 -6.92 4.92
C GLU A 68 -9.57 -6.22 5.72
N GLY A 69 -10.34 -5.38 5.08
CA GLY A 69 -11.48 -4.76 5.75
C GLY A 69 -11.21 -3.43 6.41
N ILE A 70 -10.03 -2.85 6.21
CA ILE A 70 -9.75 -1.55 6.76
C ILE A 70 -10.47 -0.51 5.92
N GLU A 71 -11.19 0.38 6.57
CA GLU A 71 -12.02 1.33 5.86
C GLU A 71 -11.21 2.36 5.10
N ARG A 72 -11.76 2.81 3.99
CA ARG A 72 -11.09 3.77 3.13
C ARG A 72 -10.64 5.02 3.85
N ASP A 73 -11.47 5.51 4.75
CA ASP A 73 -11.13 6.74 5.43
C ASP A 73 -9.91 6.58 6.35
N ALA A 74 -9.74 5.40 6.93
CA ALA A 74 -8.53 5.16 7.73
C ALA A 74 -7.31 5.11 6.83
N ILE A 75 -7.43 4.49 5.67
CA ILE A 75 -6.31 4.40 4.74
C ILE A 75 -5.92 5.80 4.27
N ARG A 76 -6.90 6.61 3.92
CA ARG A 76 -6.62 7.98 3.50
C ARG A 76 -6.01 8.81 4.61
N GLN A 77 -6.46 8.57 5.85
CA GLN A 77 -5.93 9.32 6.97
C GLN A 77 -4.45 9.10 7.16
N VAL A 78 -3.94 7.91 6.80
CA VAL A 78 -2.51 7.67 6.92
C VAL A 78 -1.76 8.67 6.03
N ALA A 79 -2.27 8.91 4.81
CA ALA A 79 -1.64 9.90 3.94
C ALA A 79 -1.75 11.30 4.53
N LEU A 80 -2.87 11.61 5.17
CA LEU A 80 -3.00 12.92 5.80
C LEU A 80 -1.99 13.12 6.93
N LEU A 81 -1.76 12.06 7.71
CA LEU A 81 -0.81 12.17 8.80
C LEU A 81 0.61 12.38 8.30
N ALA A 82 0.88 11.96 7.08
CA ALA A 82 2.20 12.16 6.52
C ALA A 82 2.51 13.63 6.27
N ILE A 83 1.49 14.48 6.16
CA ILE A 83 1.74 15.90 5.92
C ILE A 83 2.63 16.50 6.99
N SER A 84 2.39 16.14 8.25
CA SER A 84 3.16 16.71 9.33
C SER A 84 4.30 15.82 9.80
N THR A 85 4.49 14.67 9.15
CA THR A 85 5.52 13.75 9.56
C THR A 85 6.56 13.54 8.48
N GLY A 86 6.12 13.23 7.28
CA GLY A 86 7.02 12.98 6.18
C GLY A 86 7.09 14.09 5.16
N GLY A 87 6.22 15.08 5.30
CA GLY A 87 6.23 16.22 4.40
C GLY A 87 5.09 16.22 3.40
N TYR A 88 4.70 17.42 2.99
CA TYR A 88 3.57 17.61 2.10
C TYR A 88 3.76 16.90 0.74
N PRO A 89 4.92 17.02 0.09
CA PRO A 89 5.05 16.36 -1.21
C PRO A 89 4.86 14.85 -1.15
N ALA A 90 5.42 14.21 -0.14
CA ALA A 90 5.26 12.77 -0.02
C ALA A 90 3.81 12.42 0.27
N ALA A 91 3.15 13.23 1.08
CA ALA A 91 1.75 12.98 1.41
C ALA A 91 0.86 13.11 0.19
N MET A 92 1.12 14.12 -0.65
CA MET A 92 0.30 14.33 -1.83
C MET A 92 0.52 13.24 -2.87
N ALA A 93 1.76 12.82 -3.06
CA ALA A 93 2.02 11.73 -3.97
C ALA A 93 1.28 10.47 -3.50
N ALA A 94 1.37 10.16 -2.22
CA ALA A 94 0.71 8.98 -1.69
C ALA A 94 -0.80 9.06 -1.82
N TYR A 95 -1.35 10.23 -1.56
CA TYR A 95 -2.79 10.42 -1.66
C TYR A 95 -3.25 10.13 -3.09
N GLY A 96 -2.49 10.58 -4.07
CA GLY A 96 -2.81 10.28 -5.46
C GLY A 96 -2.72 8.79 -5.73
N TRP A 97 -1.64 8.16 -5.27
CA TRP A 97 -1.49 6.72 -5.52
C TRP A 97 -2.58 5.90 -4.86
N ILE A 98 -3.00 6.30 -3.67
CA ILE A 98 -4.06 5.59 -2.97
C ILE A 98 -5.37 5.71 -3.74
N ASN A 99 -5.65 6.87 -4.28
CA ASN A 99 -6.92 7.10 -4.93
C ASN A 99 -6.94 6.80 -6.41
N GLU A 100 -5.80 6.50 -7.02
CA GLU A 100 -5.75 6.23 -8.41
C GLU A 100 -5.06 4.94 -8.67
N GLY A 101 -5.44 3.87 -8.24
CA GLY A 101 -4.77 2.61 -8.42
C GLY A 101 -4.62 2.27 -9.89
N PRO A 102 -3.69 1.39 -10.19
CA PRO A 102 -3.48 1.02 -11.58
C PRO A 102 -4.69 0.32 -12.13
N GLY A 103 -5.10 0.70 -13.26
CA GLY A 103 -6.19 0.07 -13.89
C GLY A 103 -7.48 0.24 -13.18
N SER A 104 -7.56 1.08 -12.19
CA SER A 104 -8.78 1.20 -11.54
C SER A 104 -8.85 2.47 -10.94
N ARG A 105 -9.85 2.67 -10.23
CA ARG A 105 -10.08 3.85 -9.74
C ARG A 105 -9.44 3.96 -8.53
N GLY A 106 -8.63 3.26 -8.01
CA GLY A 106 -8.14 3.40 -6.68
C GLY A 106 -9.18 3.12 -5.69
N ILE A 107 -8.87 3.24 -4.46
CA ILE A 107 -9.77 2.82 -3.45
C ILE A 107 -10.86 3.79 -3.20
N GLY A 108 -10.90 4.87 -3.64
CA GLY A 108 -11.90 5.74 -3.25
C GLY A 108 -12.68 6.31 -4.30
N GLN A 109 -12.52 5.95 -5.40
CA GLN A 109 -13.03 6.64 -6.35
C GLN A 109 -14.09 6.18 -7.02
N PRO A 110 -15.10 6.63 -6.92
CA PRO A 110 -16.16 6.24 -7.64
C PRO A 110 -15.97 6.66 -9.03
N GLN A 111 -15.66 7.66 -9.27
CA GLN A 111 -15.69 8.09 -10.51
C GLN A 111 -14.86 9.09 -10.92
N PRO A 112 -14.34 9.09 -11.70
CA PRO A 112 -13.45 10.01 -12.07
C PRO A 112 -13.91 11.18 -12.68
N GLU A 113 -14.77 11.18 -13.13
CA GLU A 113 -15.19 12.23 -13.79
C GLU A 113 -15.21 13.36 -13.22
N VAL A 114 -15.21 13.40 -12.33
CA VAL A 114 -15.42 14.44 -11.72
C VAL A 114 -14.41 15.25 -11.69
N ARG A 115 -13.65 15.29 -11.69
CA ARG A 115 -12.81 16.00 -11.46
C ARG A 115 -12.15 16.61 -12.22
N ARG A 116 -11.93 16.94 -12.60
CA ARG A 116 -11.40 17.43 -13.21
C ARG A 116 -11.49 18.32 -13.65
N PRO A 117 -11.23 19.04 -13.69
CA PRO A 117 -11.21 19.98 -14.29
C PRO A 117 -10.53 20.27 -14.73
#